data_a1b34ba8973d88d0331b48fa63c583dd
#
_entry.id   a1b34ba8973d88d0331b48fa63c583dd
#
_cell.length_a   1.000
_cell.length_b   1.000
_cell.length_c   1.000
_cell.angle_alpha   90.00
_cell.angle_beta   90.00
_cell.angle_gamma   90.00
#
_symmetry.space_group_name_H-M   'P 1'
#
loop_
_entity.id
_entity.type
_entity.pdbx_description
1 polymer ?
#
loop_
_entity_poly.entity_id
_entity_poly.type
_entity_poly.pdbx_seq_one_letter_code
_entity_poly.pdbx_strand_id
1 'polypeptide(L)'
;MKTQRNSWPVSLAASLALMLPAWFTASPFAQSLSEGGHGIVRGETDQGIAYMTGGVGIGEREKMENWAENYNLKLSFAEEAGVYLADVGVVVEDQRGKQLINMTSNGPWLYLQLPPGDYTVRATVNSETKQSKIVHLENGTRVTRIMRWDLPQEFPIYANMKTQQE
;
A
#
# COMPACT_ATOMS: atom_id res chain seq x y z
N MET A 1 -88.08 -9.69 25.99
CA MET A 1 -88.41 -8.49 25.21
C MET A 1 -87.24 -7.50 25.32
N LYS A 2 -86.74 -7.13 24.23
CA LYS A 2 -85.83 -6.03 23.90
C LYS A 2 -84.45 -6.40 23.31
N THR A 3 -84.44 -6.10 22.15
CA THR A 3 -83.46 -6.05 21.04
C THR A 3 -82.11 -5.59 21.39
N GLN A 4 -81.13 -6.40 21.01
CA GLN A 4 -79.68 -6.02 21.00
C GLN A 4 -79.33 -5.52 19.60
N ARG A 5 -78.78 -4.32 19.55
CA ARG A 5 -78.17 -3.79 18.33
C ARG A 5 -76.65 -4.00 18.44
N ASN A 6 -76.13 -4.79 17.54
CA ASN A 6 -74.67 -4.94 17.35
C ASN A 6 -74.17 -3.75 16.61
N SER A 7 -73.20 -3.03 17.23
CA SER A 7 -72.39 -2.07 16.59
C SER A 7 -70.91 -2.62 16.54
N TRP A 8 -70.45 -2.84 15.37
CA TRP A 8 -69.06 -3.25 15.14
C TRP A 8 -68.13 -2.01 15.14
N PRO A 9 -67.05 -2.04 15.82
CA PRO A 9 -66.00 -1.02 15.62
C PRO A 9 -65.07 -1.47 14.50
N VAL A 10 -64.85 -0.56 13.60
CA VAL A 10 -63.92 -0.63 12.48
C VAL A 10 -62.50 -0.68 13.01
N SER A 11 -61.80 -1.77 12.74
CA SER A 11 -60.36 -1.89 13.06
C SER A 11 -59.54 -1.05 12.10
N LEU A 12 -58.93 0.00 12.60
CA LEU A 12 -57.87 0.73 11.96
C LEU A 12 -56.58 -0.13 12.01
N ALA A 13 -56.20 -0.70 10.89
CA ALA A 13 -54.89 -1.33 10.71
C ALA A 13 -53.83 -0.24 10.65
N ALA A 14 -53.13 -0.03 11.74
CA ALA A 14 -51.94 0.78 11.77
C ALA A 14 -50.78 -0.02 11.14
N SER A 15 -50.43 0.32 9.90
CA SER A 15 -49.23 -0.18 9.25
C SER A 15 -48.01 0.43 9.89
N LEU A 16 -47.36 -0.32 10.75
CA LEU A 16 -46.08 0.03 11.35
C LEU A 16 -44.98 -0.20 10.29
N ALA A 17 -44.59 0.85 9.56
CA ALA A 17 -43.43 0.84 8.67
C ALA A 17 -42.18 0.82 9.54
N LEU A 18 -41.49 -0.33 9.64
CA LEU A 18 -40.15 -0.47 10.21
C LEU A 18 -39.19 0.25 9.28
N MET A 19 -38.84 1.50 9.62
CA MET A 19 -37.68 2.17 9.06
C MET A 19 -36.42 1.55 9.67
N LEU A 20 -35.78 0.67 8.91
CA LEU A 20 -34.40 0.24 9.20
C LEU A 20 -33.46 1.40 8.86
N PRO A 21 -32.65 1.90 9.80
CA PRO A 21 -31.59 2.82 9.45
C PRO A 21 -30.55 2.04 8.64
N ALA A 22 -30.45 2.34 7.34
CA ALA A 22 -29.35 1.90 6.51
C ALA A 22 -28.08 2.58 7.06
N TRP A 23 -27.33 1.86 7.84
CA TRP A 23 -25.96 2.22 8.19
C TRP A 23 -25.11 1.97 6.95
N PHE A 24 -25.13 2.93 6.05
CA PHE A 24 -24.15 3.03 4.98
C PHE A 24 -22.83 3.37 5.67
N THR A 25 -22.07 2.35 6.01
CA THR A 25 -20.63 2.52 6.23
C THR A 25 -20.01 2.75 4.86
N ALA A 26 -19.94 4.01 4.47
CA ALA A 26 -19.11 4.40 3.35
C ALA A 26 -17.67 4.11 3.77
N SER A 27 -17.12 3.01 3.31
CA SER A 27 -15.67 2.79 3.32
C SER A 27 -15.06 3.96 2.56
N PRO A 28 -14.12 4.70 3.13
CA PRO A 28 -13.37 5.66 2.35
C PRO A 28 -12.53 4.87 1.34
N PHE A 29 -13.04 4.75 0.13
CA PHE A 29 -12.26 4.31 -1.01
C PHE A 29 -11.10 5.28 -1.12
N ALA A 30 -9.89 4.80 -0.84
CA ALA A 30 -8.67 5.55 -1.06
C ALA A 30 -8.62 5.91 -2.55
N GLN A 31 -8.92 7.16 -2.87
CA GLN A 31 -8.71 7.69 -4.21
C GLN A 31 -7.21 7.76 -4.42
N SER A 32 -6.66 6.79 -5.13
CA SER A 32 -5.33 6.90 -5.70
C SER A 32 -5.41 7.97 -6.79
N LEU A 33 -4.89 9.16 -6.51
CA LEU A 33 -4.63 10.15 -7.53
C LEU A 33 -3.43 9.65 -8.36
N SER A 34 -3.71 8.79 -9.32
CA SER A 34 -2.78 8.40 -10.36
C SER A 34 -2.81 9.46 -11.46
N GLU A 35 -2.00 10.48 -11.35
CA GLU A 35 -1.59 11.25 -12.53
C GLU A 35 -0.64 10.36 -13.34
N GLY A 36 -0.97 10.12 -14.60
CA GLY A 36 -0.37 9.14 -15.48
C GLY A 36 1.16 9.20 -15.56
N GLY A 37 1.79 8.04 -15.42
CA GLY A 37 3.24 7.86 -15.35
C GLY A 37 3.67 7.56 -13.92
N HIS A 38 4.77 6.90 -13.70
CA HIS A 38 5.36 6.47 -12.42
C HIS A 38 5.37 7.59 -11.33
N GLY A 39 4.21 8.00 -10.85
CA GLY A 39 4.05 9.03 -9.83
C GLY A 39 4.13 8.45 -8.41
N ILE A 40 4.11 9.35 -7.41
CA ILE A 40 4.05 8.93 -6.00
C ILE A 40 2.66 8.35 -5.71
N VAL A 41 2.60 7.10 -5.26
CA VAL A 41 1.38 6.43 -4.80
C VAL A 41 1.42 6.31 -3.29
N ARG A 42 0.30 6.65 -2.63
CA ARG A 42 0.12 6.53 -1.18
C ARG A 42 -1.15 5.76 -0.90
N GLY A 43 -1.13 4.94 0.13
CA GLY A 43 -2.30 4.15 0.50
C GLY A 43 -2.11 3.43 1.83
N GLU A 44 -3.03 2.53 2.09
CA GLU A 44 -3.03 1.67 3.25
C GLU A 44 -3.38 0.24 2.80
N THR A 45 -2.73 -0.75 3.38
CA THR A 45 -3.02 -2.15 3.10
C THR A 45 -4.24 -2.62 3.89
N ASP A 46 -4.79 -3.79 3.52
CA ASP A 46 -5.89 -4.45 4.26
C ASP A 46 -5.52 -4.74 5.73
N GLN A 47 -4.23 -4.71 6.07
CA GLN A 47 -3.71 -4.89 7.42
C GLN A 47 -3.57 -3.56 8.19
N GLY A 48 -4.00 -2.42 7.62
CA GLY A 48 -3.86 -1.11 8.23
C GLY A 48 -2.44 -0.53 8.18
N ILE A 49 -1.59 -0.99 7.27
CA ILE A 49 -0.21 -0.51 7.11
C ILE A 49 -0.19 0.61 6.06
N ALA A 50 0.10 1.82 6.49
CA ALA A 50 0.27 2.94 5.58
C ALA A 50 1.56 2.77 4.76
N TYR A 51 1.47 3.07 3.47
CA TYR A 51 2.61 3.02 2.55
C TYR A 51 2.67 4.23 1.62
N MET A 52 3.86 4.47 1.09
CA MET A 52 4.11 5.44 0.02
C MET A 52 5.21 4.88 -0.89
N THR A 53 4.95 4.83 -2.19
CA THR A 53 5.91 4.31 -3.19
C THR A 53 6.03 5.24 -4.38
N GLY A 54 7.21 5.28 -5.03
CA GLY A 54 7.52 6.18 -6.14
C GLY A 54 9.01 6.54 -6.16
N GLY A 55 9.32 7.80 -6.49
CA GLY A 55 10.69 8.33 -6.40
C GLY A 55 11.52 8.13 -7.67
N VAL A 56 10.90 7.99 -8.83
CA VAL A 56 11.59 7.89 -10.12
C VAL A 56 12.34 9.19 -10.43
N GLY A 57 11.67 10.34 -10.29
CA GLY A 57 12.27 11.67 -10.48
C GLY A 57 12.91 12.26 -9.22
N ILE A 58 13.85 13.20 -9.40
CA ILE A 58 14.46 13.92 -8.26
C ILE A 58 13.39 14.67 -7.46
N GLY A 59 12.51 15.42 -8.11
CA GLY A 59 11.45 16.15 -7.44
C GLY A 59 10.42 15.26 -6.72
N GLU A 60 10.20 14.02 -7.19
CA GLU A 60 9.40 13.04 -6.45
C GLU A 60 10.10 12.60 -5.16
N ARG A 61 11.40 12.32 -5.24
CA ARG A 61 12.18 11.91 -4.07
C ARG A 61 12.20 13.00 -2.99
N GLU A 62 12.35 14.27 -3.38
CA GLU A 62 12.26 15.40 -2.45
C GLU A 62 10.89 15.49 -1.78
N LYS A 63 9.80 15.36 -2.55
CA LYS A 63 8.45 15.33 -2.01
C LYS A 63 8.23 14.15 -1.05
N MET A 64 8.72 12.97 -1.41
CA MET A 64 8.60 11.77 -0.56
C MET A 64 9.36 11.95 0.75
N GLU A 65 10.57 12.52 0.75
CA GLU A 65 11.30 12.82 2.00
C GLU A 65 10.53 13.80 2.89
N ASN A 66 9.95 14.84 2.31
CA ASN A 66 9.15 15.82 3.06
C ASN A 66 7.88 15.20 3.67
N TRP A 67 7.32 14.18 3.03
CA TRP A 67 6.11 13.48 3.50
C TRP A 67 6.39 12.26 4.37
N ALA A 68 7.67 11.92 4.56
CA ALA A 68 8.07 10.68 5.19
C ALA A 68 8.05 10.70 6.72
N GLU A 69 7.62 11.79 7.37
CA GLU A 69 7.67 11.97 8.82
C GLU A 69 7.04 10.80 9.61
N ASN A 70 5.90 10.30 9.12
CA ASN A 70 5.14 9.25 9.79
C ASN A 70 5.54 7.82 9.39
N TYR A 71 6.55 7.66 8.52
CA TYR A 71 7.02 6.35 8.08
C TYR A 71 8.32 5.98 8.79
N ASN A 72 8.41 4.73 9.25
CA ASN A 72 9.57 4.26 10.01
C ASN A 72 10.44 3.21 9.30
N LEU A 73 10.03 2.74 8.13
CA LEU A 73 10.86 1.91 7.26
C LEU A 73 10.89 2.50 5.86
N LYS A 74 12.12 2.73 5.35
CA LYS A 74 12.39 3.10 3.97
C LYS A 74 13.12 1.95 3.28
N LEU A 75 12.56 1.44 2.21
CA LEU A 75 13.23 0.52 1.29
C LEU A 75 13.66 1.27 0.04
N SER A 76 14.86 1.00 -0.44
CA SER A 76 15.39 1.56 -1.70
C SER A 76 15.90 0.41 -2.56
N PHE A 77 15.52 0.41 -3.83
CA PHE A 77 15.80 -0.66 -4.78
C PHE A 77 16.73 -0.14 -5.87
N ALA A 78 17.84 -0.82 -6.08
CA ALA A 78 18.84 -0.40 -7.05
C ALA A 78 19.62 -1.61 -7.59
N GLU A 79 20.26 -1.42 -8.73
CA GLU A 79 21.34 -2.29 -9.18
C GLU A 79 22.66 -1.99 -8.44
N GLU A 80 23.60 -2.93 -8.48
CA GLU A 80 24.94 -2.70 -7.94
C GLU A 80 25.63 -1.51 -8.63
N ALA A 81 25.36 -1.31 -9.93
CA ALA A 81 25.83 -0.15 -10.70
C ALA A 81 25.19 1.19 -10.27
N GLY A 82 24.24 1.18 -9.32
CA GLY A 82 23.59 2.36 -8.79
C GLY A 82 22.34 2.83 -9.53
N VAL A 83 21.90 2.11 -10.54
CA VAL A 83 20.65 2.40 -11.26
C VAL A 83 19.46 2.03 -10.39
N TYR A 84 18.51 2.93 -10.27
CA TYR A 84 17.28 2.68 -9.52
C TYR A 84 16.33 1.74 -10.24
N LEU A 85 15.65 0.86 -9.48
CA LEU A 85 14.72 -0.13 -9.96
C LEU A 85 13.29 0.20 -9.55
N ALA A 86 12.34 0.11 -10.47
CA ALA A 86 10.91 0.14 -10.24
C ALA A 86 10.31 -1.27 -10.39
N ASP A 87 9.00 -1.39 -10.17
CA ASP A 87 8.25 -2.64 -10.34
C ASP A 87 8.81 -3.81 -9.53
N VAL A 88 9.37 -3.52 -8.36
CA VAL A 88 9.92 -4.51 -7.44
C VAL A 88 8.77 -5.13 -6.63
N GLY A 89 8.62 -6.45 -6.70
CA GLY A 89 7.71 -7.19 -5.85
C GLY A 89 8.22 -7.21 -4.40
N VAL A 90 7.42 -6.74 -3.44
CA VAL A 90 7.83 -6.63 -2.03
C VAL A 90 6.88 -7.41 -1.15
N VAL A 91 7.44 -8.27 -0.31
CA VAL A 91 6.73 -8.98 0.75
C VAL A 91 7.39 -8.65 2.08
N VAL A 92 6.58 -8.24 3.06
CA VAL A 92 7.03 -8.02 4.45
C VAL A 92 6.24 -8.94 5.38
N GLU A 93 6.96 -9.66 6.22
CA GLU A 93 6.41 -10.58 7.20
C GLU A 93 6.88 -10.21 8.61
N ASP A 94 6.01 -10.42 9.59
CA ASP A 94 6.35 -10.31 11.00
C ASP A 94 7.16 -11.55 11.48
N GLN A 95 7.59 -11.54 12.73
CA GLN A 95 8.34 -12.65 13.37
C GLN A 95 7.60 -13.99 13.35
N ARG A 96 6.27 -13.97 13.22
CA ARG A 96 5.42 -15.17 13.19
C ARG A 96 5.22 -15.69 11.77
N GLY A 97 5.82 -15.02 10.77
CA GLY A 97 5.62 -15.33 9.35
C GLY A 97 4.29 -14.83 8.80
N LYS A 98 3.56 -13.97 9.54
CA LYS A 98 2.35 -13.33 9.02
C LYS A 98 2.75 -12.27 8.00
N GLN A 99 2.24 -12.41 6.78
CA GLN A 99 2.43 -11.44 5.72
C GLN A 99 1.61 -10.17 6.01
N LEU A 100 2.29 -9.03 6.10
CA LEU A 100 1.70 -7.72 6.32
C LEU A 100 1.63 -6.89 5.03
N ILE A 101 2.60 -7.08 4.16
CA ILE A 101 2.74 -6.41 2.87
C ILE A 101 2.92 -7.45 1.78
N ASN A 102 2.23 -7.27 0.67
CA ASN A 102 2.46 -7.96 -0.59
C ASN A 102 2.03 -7.01 -1.71
N MET A 103 3.01 -6.34 -2.33
CA MET A 103 2.74 -5.33 -3.33
C MET A 103 3.91 -5.18 -4.31
N THR A 104 3.66 -4.55 -5.44
CA THR A 104 4.70 -4.11 -6.36
C THR A 104 4.96 -2.62 -6.13
N SER A 105 6.23 -2.24 -6.02
CA SER A 105 6.62 -0.84 -5.87
C SER A 105 6.42 -0.07 -7.17
N ASN A 106 5.87 1.15 -7.09
CA ASN A 106 5.67 2.02 -8.26
C ASN A 106 6.94 2.79 -8.68
N GLY A 107 8.02 2.61 -7.94
CA GLY A 107 9.30 3.24 -8.17
C GLY A 107 10.37 2.71 -7.21
N PRO A 108 11.56 3.31 -7.21
CA PRO A 108 12.70 2.81 -6.46
C PRO A 108 12.59 2.95 -4.94
N TRP A 109 11.63 3.71 -4.44
CA TRP A 109 11.44 3.91 -3.01
C TRP A 109 10.08 3.41 -2.55
N LEU A 110 10.09 2.71 -1.41
CA LEU A 110 8.92 2.29 -0.67
C LEU A 110 9.09 2.66 0.80
N TYR A 111 8.18 3.47 1.31
CA TYR A 111 8.06 3.82 2.72
C TYR A 111 6.90 3.05 3.34
N LEU A 112 7.10 2.55 4.55
CA LEU A 112 6.11 1.82 5.32
C LEU A 112 6.03 2.37 6.75
N GLN A 113 4.83 2.38 7.31
CA GLN A 113 4.58 2.65 8.72
C GLN A 113 4.20 1.33 9.41
N LEU A 114 5.18 0.70 10.03
CA LEU A 114 5.00 -0.58 10.72
C LEU A 114 5.01 -0.38 12.25
N PRO A 115 4.29 -1.19 13.03
CA PRO A 115 4.48 -1.25 14.48
C PRO A 115 5.93 -1.55 14.83
N PRO A 116 6.41 -1.20 16.05
CA PRO A 116 7.71 -1.66 16.54
C PRO A 116 7.80 -3.18 16.51
N GLY A 117 8.94 -3.72 16.10
CA GLY A 117 9.14 -5.17 16.00
C GLY A 117 10.18 -5.56 14.98
N ASP A 118 10.32 -6.86 14.78
CA ASP A 118 11.25 -7.45 13.82
C ASP A 118 10.49 -7.97 12.60
N TYR A 119 11.01 -7.65 11.43
CA TYR A 119 10.38 -7.96 10.16
C TYR A 119 11.37 -8.61 9.20
N THR A 120 10.86 -9.54 8.41
CA THR A 120 11.57 -10.06 7.25
C THR A 120 11.06 -9.36 6.00
N VAL A 121 11.95 -8.75 5.25
CA VAL A 121 11.64 -8.11 3.96
C VAL A 121 12.20 -8.98 2.85
N ARG A 122 11.36 -9.37 1.91
CA ARG A 122 11.75 -9.97 0.64
C ARG A 122 11.39 -9.01 -0.50
N ALA A 123 12.33 -8.82 -1.41
CA ALA A 123 12.10 -8.03 -2.61
C ALA A 123 12.56 -8.82 -3.83
N THR A 124 11.76 -8.83 -4.88
CA THR A 124 11.96 -9.65 -6.08
C THR A 124 11.97 -8.78 -7.33
N VAL A 125 12.99 -8.94 -8.14
CA VAL A 125 13.11 -8.34 -9.47
C VAL A 125 13.43 -9.47 -10.45
N ASN A 126 12.68 -9.59 -11.55
CA ASN A 126 12.94 -10.58 -12.60
C ASN A 126 13.18 -12.01 -12.07
N SER A 127 12.36 -12.45 -11.13
CA SER A 127 12.47 -13.75 -10.45
C SER A 127 13.66 -13.90 -9.48
N GLU A 128 14.55 -12.92 -9.37
CA GLU A 128 15.61 -12.91 -8.35
C GLU A 128 15.10 -12.25 -7.06
N THR A 129 15.05 -13.03 -5.99
CA THR A 129 14.62 -12.55 -4.68
C THR A 129 15.82 -12.27 -3.78
N LYS A 130 15.88 -11.05 -3.25
CA LYS A 130 16.76 -10.68 -2.14
C LYS A 130 15.96 -10.70 -0.84
N GLN A 131 16.57 -11.15 0.22
CA GLN A 131 15.99 -11.18 1.55
C GLN A 131 16.84 -10.35 2.51
N SER A 132 16.22 -9.36 3.13
CA SER A 132 16.82 -8.68 4.28
C SER A 132 16.44 -9.43 5.54
N LYS A 133 17.42 -10.03 6.22
CA LYS A 133 17.19 -10.63 7.54
C LYS A 133 16.95 -9.51 8.54
N ILE A 134 15.83 -9.63 9.24
CA ILE A 134 15.43 -8.88 10.43
C ILE A 134 15.71 -7.38 10.33
N VAL A 135 14.67 -6.64 9.97
CA VAL A 135 14.60 -5.20 10.15
C VAL A 135 14.00 -4.95 11.52
N HIS A 136 14.83 -4.56 12.47
CA HIS A 136 14.36 -4.15 13.81
C HIS A 136 13.88 -2.72 13.75
N LEU A 137 12.62 -2.48 14.15
CA LEU A 137 12.00 -1.18 14.20
C LEU A 137 11.67 -0.82 15.65
N GLU A 138 12.16 0.34 16.08
CA GLU A 138 11.87 0.93 17.38
C GLU A 138 10.99 2.17 17.22
N ASN A 139 10.32 2.55 18.31
CA ASN A 139 9.57 3.80 18.34
C ASN A 139 10.47 5.02 18.06
N GLY A 140 9.99 5.92 17.21
CA GLY A 140 10.65 7.19 16.93
C GLY A 140 11.91 7.10 16.06
N THR A 141 12.26 5.90 15.55
CA THR A 141 13.40 5.73 14.64
C THR A 141 12.93 5.34 13.25
N ARG A 142 13.64 5.83 12.23
CA ARG A 142 13.45 5.38 10.84
C ARG A 142 14.63 4.52 10.42
N VAL A 143 14.33 3.34 9.93
CA VAL A 143 15.30 2.42 9.36
C VAL A 143 15.28 2.51 7.83
N THR A 144 16.45 2.64 7.22
CA THR A 144 16.61 2.56 5.76
C THR A 144 17.29 1.25 5.39
N ARG A 145 16.75 0.54 4.40
CA ARG A 145 17.36 -0.65 3.79
C ARG A 145 17.49 -0.44 2.30
N ILE A 146 18.69 -0.63 1.78
CA ILE A 146 18.97 -0.62 0.35
C ILE A 146 19.11 -2.08 -0.07
N MET A 147 18.31 -2.49 -1.04
CA MET A 147 18.38 -3.82 -1.64
C MET A 147 18.94 -3.68 -3.05
N ARG A 148 19.99 -4.44 -3.35
CA ARG A 148 20.75 -4.33 -4.58
C ARG A 148 20.73 -5.65 -5.35
N TRP A 149 20.70 -5.55 -6.67
CA TRP A 149 20.75 -6.67 -7.59
C TRP A 149 21.92 -6.49 -8.56
N ASP A 150 22.60 -7.59 -8.84
CA ASP A 150 23.55 -7.68 -9.93
C ASP A 150 22.80 -8.22 -11.15
N LEU A 151 22.17 -7.32 -11.90
CA LEU A 151 21.38 -7.70 -13.06
C LEU A 151 22.27 -7.76 -14.31
N PRO A 152 22.09 -8.79 -15.17
CA PRO A 152 22.80 -8.86 -16.43
C PRO A 152 22.55 -7.59 -17.27
N GLN A 153 23.58 -7.04 -17.87
CA GLN A 153 23.55 -5.82 -18.70
C GLN A 153 22.71 -5.95 -19.99
N GLU A 154 22.10 -7.09 -20.21
CA GLU A 154 21.31 -7.41 -21.43
C GLU A 154 19.86 -6.97 -21.38
N PHE A 155 19.47 -6.14 -20.40
CA PHE A 155 18.10 -5.61 -20.42
C PHE A 155 17.95 -4.58 -21.55
N PRO A 156 16.90 -4.73 -22.43
CA PRO A 156 16.71 -3.87 -23.60
C PRO A 156 16.61 -2.38 -23.32
N ILE A 157 16.31 -1.99 -22.08
CA ILE A 157 16.27 -0.58 -21.65
C ILE A 157 17.65 0.11 -21.77
N TYR A 158 18.74 -0.62 -21.59
CA TYR A 158 20.09 -0.05 -21.69
C TYR A 158 20.68 -0.16 -23.11
N ALA A 159 20.26 -1.12 -23.91
CA ALA A 159 20.70 -1.27 -25.30
C ALA A 159 20.34 -0.03 -26.14
N ASN A 160 19.19 0.59 -25.88
CA ASN A 160 18.74 1.77 -26.60
C ASN A 160 19.41 3.08 -26.19
N MET A 161 20.05 3.13 -25.02
CA MET A 161 20.79 4.34 -24.59
C MET A 161 22.19 4.45 -25.22
N LYS A 162 22.84 3.33 -25.53
CA LYS A 162 24.16 3.35 -26.19
C LYS A 162 24.10 3.69 -27.67
N THR A 163 22.99 3.40 -28.34
CA THR A 163 22.83 3.63 -29.79
C THR A 163 22.53 5.09 -30.15
N GLN A 164 22.31 5.95 -29.17
CA GLN A 164 22.03 7.39 -29.39
C GLN A 164 23.26 8.29 -29.15
N GLN A 165 24.42 7.73 -28.87
CA GLN A 165 25.67 8.47 -28.62
C GLN A 165 26.74 8.27 -29.71
N GLU A 166 26.43 7.63 -30.84
CA GLU A 166 27.30 7.56 -32.02
C GLU A 166 26.83 8.48 -33.15
#